data_73f6cda5466ef8d749c832a018c7f9e2
#
_entry.id   73f6cda5466ef8d749c832a018c7f9e2
#
_cell.length_a   1.000
_cell.length_b   1.000
_cell.length_c   1.000
_cell.angle_alpha   90.00
_cell.angle_beta   90.00
_cell.angle_gamma   90.00
#
_symmetry.space_group_name_H-M   'P 1'
#
loop_
_entity.id
_entity.type
_entity.pdbx_description
1 polymer ?
#
loop_
_entity_poly.entity_id
_entity_poly.type
_entity_poly.pdbx_seq_one_letter_code
_entity_poly.pdbx_strand_id
1 'polypeptide(L)'
;MSEEKPQESQPAEDKKEKKPKREKKGGNKFGNKKGGRRGRGPEEEVWYPLTNLGRLVKMGEIKTLEQIFYHSIPIKEFQIVDFLMKENNKTLKEECMKIKSVQKQTKAGQRTRFKAVVAVGNGDGHIGVGSKLAKEVQVAMKGAVIAAKLNIIPVRRGYWGGKIGKPHTLATKVTGKCGSVRLRLVPAPKGTGIVGAPPTKKLLGFCGVEDIFSQSSGSTDTMENFVRAIYDALYKSYKYLTPDLWNVGDIRENVFASCNDKLKTYKDTPPEKKTQ
;
A
#
# COMPACT_ATOMS: atom_id res chain seq x y z
N MET A 1 22.79 56.06 40.77
CA MET A 1 23.59 54.96 40.30
C MET A 1 22.93 54.50 39.01
N SER A 2 23.52 54.91 37.92
CA SER A 2 23.02 54.86 36.54
C SER A 2 23.40 53.53 35.89
N GLU A 3 22.43 52.79 35.38
CA GLU A 3 22.61 51.56 34.62
C GLU A 3 22.85 51.93 33.14
N GLU A 4 24.00 51.58 32.59
CA GLU A 4 24.35 51.64 31.18
C GLU A 4 23.91 50.36 30.48
N LYS A 5 23.16 50.51 29.38
CA LYS A 5 22.84 49.45 28.43
C LYS A 5 23.93 49.34 27.37
N PRO A 6 24.39 48.14 26.97
CA PRO A 6 25.30 47.99 25.83
C PRO A 6 24.53 48.03 24.49
N GLN A 7 25.15 48.77 23.54
CA GLN A 7 24.69 48.96 22.16
C GLN A 7 24.98 47.69 21.30
N GLU A 8 24.00 47.29 20.54
CA GLU A 8 24.11 46.29 19.47
C GLU A 8 24.84 46.89 18.25
N SER A 9 25.90 46.23 17.81
CA SER A 9 26.63 46.51 16.59
C SER A 9 26.02 45.76 15.38
N GLN A 10 25.65 46.51 14.34
CA GLN A 10 25.18 46.01 13.05
C GLN A 10 26.37 45.50 12.20
N PRO A 11 26.25 44.39 11.44
CA PRO A 11 27.28 43.97 10.49
C PRO A 11 27.13 44.68 9.14
N ALA A 12 28.28 45.07 8.58
CA ALA A 12 28.47 45.78 7.34
C ALA A 12 28.08 44.96 6.08
N GLU A 13 27.43 45.64 5.13
CA GLU A 13 27.12 45.13 3.78
C GLU A 13 28.37 45.12 2.89
N ASP A 14 28.81 43.95 2.43
CA ASP A 14 29.83 43.80 1.39
C ASP A 14 29.23 43.98 -0.01
N LYS A 15 29.59 45.09 -0.64
CA LYS A 15 29.33 45.37 -2.06
C LYS A 15 30.26 44.53 -2.95
N LYS A 16 29.76 43.51 -3.63
CA LYS A 16 30.47 42.78 -4.69
C LYS A 16 30.31 43.50 -6.05
N GLU A 17 31.43 43.97 -6.58
CA GLU A 17 31.60 44.58 -7.88
C GLU A 17 31.26 43.62 -9.02
N LYS A 18 30.48 44.15 -10.00
CA LYS A 18 30.12 43.45 -11.25
C LYS A 18 31.23 43.69 -12.29
N LYS A 19 31.91 42.65 -12.75
CA LYS A 19 32.81 42.66 -13.91
C LYS A 19 32.01 42.60 -15.24
N PRO A 20 32.47 43.29 -16.29
CA PRO A 20 31.73 43.43 -17.57
C PRO A 20 31.83 42.16 -18.44
N LYS A 21 30.73 41.83 -19.14
CA LYS A 21 30.63 40.73 -20.10
C LYS A 21 31.38 41.04 -21.39
N ARG A 22 32.30 40.18 -21.78
CA ARG A 22 32.93 40.15 -23.13
C ARG A 22 31.97 39.49 -24.11
N GLU A 23 31.57 40.24 -25.14
CA GLU A 23 30.92 39.72 -26.32
C GLU A 23 31.89 38.88 -27.16
N LYS A 24 31.51 37.64 -27.50
CA LYS A 24 32.12 36.87 -28.58
C LYS A 24 31.09 36.64 -29.68
N LYS A 25 31.22 37.36 -30.79
CA LYS A 25 30.62 37.03 -32.09
C LYS A 25 31.33 35.80 -32.67
N GLY A 26 30.56 34.87 -33.20
CA GLY A 26 31.09 33.78 -34.00
C GLY A 26 30.05 32.68 -34.17
N GLY A 27 29.40 32.64 -35.35
CA GLY A 27 28.28 31.77 -35.67
C GLY A 27 28.66 30.28 -35.85
N ASN A 28 27.68 29.45 -35.68
CA ASN A 28 27.43 28.28 -36.54
C ASN A 28 25.98 27.82 -36.33
N LYS A 29 25.19 28.00 -37.38
CA LYS A 29 23.84 27.44 -37.48
C LYS A 29 23.94 25.94 -37.73
N PHE A 30 23.79 25.11 -36.71
CA PHE A 30 23.36 23.72 -36.90
C PHE A 30 21.97 23.60 -36.32
N GLY A 31 21.01 23.43 -37.21
CA GLY A 31 19.60 23.26 -36.88
C GLY A 31 19.38 21.94 -36.13
N ASN A 32 19.23 22.01 -34.82
CA ASN A 32 18.80 20.92 -34.00
C ASN A 32 17.29 21.01 -33.80
N LYS A 33 16.53 20.34 -34.69
CA LYS A 33 15.08 20.08 -34.48
C LYS A 33 14.93 19.23 -33.22
N LYS A 34 14.88 19.88 -32.05
CA LYS A 34 14.32 19.26 -30.83
C LYS A 34 12.83 19.15 -31.07
N GLY A 35 12.42 17.98 -31.63
CA GLY A 35 11.06 17.50 -31.52
C GLY A 35 10.72 17.36 -30.03
N GLY A 36 10.04 18.38 -29.50
CA GLY A 36 9.49 18.30 -28.14
C GLY A 36 8.51 17.13 -28.09
N ARG A 37 8.92 16.03 -27.51
CA ARG A 37 7.97 15.04 -26.99
C ARG A 37 7.15 15.79 -25.95
N ARG A 38 6.01 16.34 -26.37
CA ARG A 38 4.94 16.72 -25.45
C ARG A 38 4.65 15.47 -24.64
N GLY A 39 4.97 15.47 -23.36
CA GLY A 39 4.62 14.40 -22.46
C GLY A 39 3.10 14.22 -22.59
N ARG A 40 2.67 13.10 -23.20
CA ARG A 40 1.32 12.62 -23.02
C ARG A 40 1.15 12.48 -21.50
N GLY A 41 0.21 13.25 -20.96
CA GLY A 41 -0.23 13.03 -19.60
C GLY A 41 -0.59 11.54 -19.43
N PRO A 42 -0.61 11.01 -18.23
CA PRO A 42 -1.01 9.61 -18.00
C PRO A 42 -2.38 9.42 -18.66
N GLU A 43 -2.40 8.75 -19.83
CA GLU A 43 -3.64 8.29 -20.43
C GLU A 43 -4.29 7.38 -19.38
N GLU A 44 -5.47 7.74 -18.91
CA GLU A 44 -6.23 6.89 -18.00
C GLU A 44 -6.52 5.59 -18.77
N GLU A 45 -5.79 4.54 -18.43
CA GLU A 45 -5.98 3.23 -19.02
C GLU A 45 -7.39 2.76 -18.68
N VAL A 46 -8.26 2.72 -19.69
CA VAL A 46 -9.63 2.23 -19.52
C VAL A 46 -9.55 0.76 -19.15
N TRP A 47 -10.03 0.41 -17.95
CA TRP A 47 -10.03 -0.96 -17.47
C TRP A 47 -11.18 -1.77 -18.07
N TYR A 48 -10.84 -2.91 -18.65
CA TYR A 48 -11.78 -3.91 -19.15
C TYR A 48 -11.71 -5.15 -18.26
N PRO A 49 -12.79 -5.48 -17.51
CA PRO A 49 -12.78 -6.60 -16.58
C PRO A 49 -12.76 -7.95 -17.31
N LEU A 50 -11.80 -8.80 -16.97
CA LEU A 50 -11.70 -10.16 -17.48
C LEU A 50 -12.44 -11.16 -16.59
N THR A 51 -12.49 -10.91 -15.28
CA THR A 51 -13.12 -11.79 -14.30
C THR A 51 -14.59 -11.45 -14.08
N ASN A 52 -15.38 -12.45 -13.67
CA ASN A 52 -16.80 -12.23 -13.32
C ASN A 52 -16.94 -11.24 -12.17
N LEU A 53 -16.02 -11.27 -11.19
CA LEU A 53 -15.97 -10.28 -10.11
C LEU A 53 -15.77 -8.87 -10.66
N GLY A 54 -14.82 -8.68 -11.57
CA GLY A 54 -14.57 -7.38 -12.20
C GLY A 54 -15.78 -6.85 -12.96
N ARG A 55 -16.53 -7.73 -13.66
CA ARG A 55 -17.77 -7.37 -14.36
C ARG A 55 -18.85 -6.90 -13.39
N LEU A 56 -19.08 -7.63 -12.28
CA LEU A 56 -20.05 -7.24 -11.24
C LEU A 56 -19.70 -5.91 -10.58
N VAL A 57 -18.42 -5.65 -10.31
CA VAL A 57 -17.95 -4.37 -9.77
C VAL A 57 -18.21 -3.24 -10.77
N LYS A 58 -17.92 -3.43 -12.05
CA LYS A 58 -18.17 -2.43 -13.10
C LYS A 58 -19.65 -2.16 -13.34
N MET A 59 -20.52 -3.16 -13.16
CA MET A 59 -21.98 -3.00 -13.20
C MET A 59 -22.56 -2.33 -11.94
N GLY A 60 -21.77 -2.15 -10.87
CA GLY A 60 -22.21 -1.53 -9.62
C GLY A 60 -23.00 -2.44 -8.67
N GLU A 61 -23.01 -3.76 -8.90
CA GLU A 61 -23.63 -4.75 -8.01
C GLU A 61 -22.83 -4.92 -6.71
N ILE A 62 -21.50 -4.82 -6.81
CA ILE A 62 -20.59 -4.84 -5.67
C ILE A 62 -19.94 -3.46 -5.54
N LYS A 63 -20.24 -2.78 -4.45
CA LYS A 63 -19.82 -1.38 -4.20
C LYS A 63 -18.72 -1.25 -3.14
N THR A 64 -18.49 -2.27 -2.32
CA THR A 64 -17.52 -2.21 -1.22
C THR A 64 -16.63 -3.43 -1.19
N LEU A 65 -15.38 -3.26 -0.71
CA LEU A 65 -14.48 -4.40 -0.49
C LEU A 65 -15.01 -5.36 0.56
N GLU A 66 -15.77 -4.86 1.53
CA GLU A 66 -16.35 -5.66 2.60
C GLU A 66 -17.32 -6.70 2.05
N GLN A 67 -18.10 -6.37 1.00
CA GLN A 67 -18.97 -7.34 0.31
C GLN A 67 -18.16 -8.47 -0.33
N ILE A 68 -17.01 -8.16 -0.94
CA ILE A 68 -16.12 -9.18 -1.52
C ILE A 68 -15.60 -10.13 -0.44
N PHE A 69 -15.17 -9.58 0.70
CA PHE A 69 -14.68 -10.39 1.83
C PHE A 69 -15.80 -11.19 2.51
N TYR A 70 -17.01 -10.60 2.59
CA TYR A 70 -18.17 -11.30 3.13
C TYR A 70 -18.50 -12.57 2.36
N HIS A 71 -18.42 -12.52 1.03
CA HIS A 71 -18.63 -13.69 0.16
C HIS A 71 -17.37 -14.53 -0.08
N SER A 72 -16.24 -14.18 0.56
CA SER A 72 -14.94 -14.89 0.44
C SER A 72 -14.45 -15.04 -1.01
N ILE A 73 -14.73 -14.06 -1.87
CA ILE A 73 -14.35 -14.09 -3.29
C ILE A 73 -12.88 -13.65 -3.45
N PRO A 74 -12.03 -14.44 -4.12
CA PRO A 74 -10.64 -14.06 -4.35
C PRO A 74 -10.52 -12.94 -5.40
N ILE A 75 -9.76 -11.90 -5.09
CA ILE A 75 -9.47 -10.79 -6.00
C ILE A 75 -8.31 -11.21 -6.91
N LYS A 76 -8.54 -11.23 -8.23
CA LYS A 76 -7.53 -11.57 -9.25
C LYS A 76 -7.06 -10.38 -10.08
N GLU A 77 -7.81 -9.28 -10.09
CA GLU A 77 -7.50 -8.04 -10.80
C GLU A 77 -7.29 -6.91 -9.78
N PHE A 78 -6.12 -6.25 -9.84
CA PHE A 78 -5.80 -5.16 -8.89
C PHE A 78 -6.64 -3.91 -9.16
N GLN A 79 -7.10 -3.72 -10.39
CA GLN A 79 -7.95 -2.60 -10.79
C GLN A 79 -9.29 -2.57 -10.03
N ILE A 80 -9.80 -3.73 -9.61
CA ILE A 80 -11.01 -3.83 -8.78
C ILE A 80 -10.84 -3.05 -7.49
N VAL A 81 -9.67 -3.20 -6.85
CA VAL A 81 -9.36 -2.51 -5.59
C VAL A 81 -9.25 -1.00 -5.82
N ASP A 82 -8.55 -0.59 -6.87
CA ASP A 82 -8.39 0.82 -7.20
C ASP A 82 -9.74 1.49 -7.54
N PHE A 83 -10.61 0.78 -8.26
CA PHE A 83 -11.94 1.25 -8.61
C PHE A 83 -12.84 1.44 -7.38
N LEU A 84 -12.96 0.41 -6.54
CA LEU A 84 -13.77 0.45 -5.32
C LEU A 84 -13.27 1.49 -4.30
N MET A 85 -11.95 1.69 -4.21
CA MET A 85 -11.40 2.72 -3.32
C MET A 85 -11.67 4.13 -3.84
N LYS A 86 -11.59 4.36 -5.16
CA LYS A 86 -11.94 5.65 -5.77
C LYS A 86 -13.42 6.00 -5.56
N GLU A 87 -14.33 5.06 -5.79
CA GLU A 87 -15.77 5.27 -5.57
C GLU A 87 -16.10 5.61 -4.12
N ASN A 88 -15.41 5.00 -3.16
CA ASN A 88 -15.63 5.26 -1.73
C ASN A 88 -14.83 6.46 -1.19
N ASN A 89 -14.21 7.27 -2.05
CA ASN A 89 -13.36 8.43 -1.67
C ASN A 89 -12.23 8.06 -0.68
N LYS A 90 -11.78 6.81 -0.69
CA LYS A 90 -10.69 6.31 0.14
C LYS A 90 -9.41 6.20 -0.69
N THR A 91 -8.33 6.78 -0.22
CA THR A 91 -7.02 6.69 -0.87
C THR A 91 -6.21 5.54 -0.28
N LEU A 92 -5.60 4.73 -1.15
CA LEU A 92 -4.63 3.72 -0.73
C LEU A 92 -3.27 4.38 -0.53
N LYS A 93 -2.72 4.23 0.66
CA LYS A 93 -1.33 4.59 0.97
C LYS A 93 -0.45 3.40 0.60
N GLU A 94 0.61 3.66 -0.17
CA GLU A 94 1.58 2.66 -0.61
C GLU A 94 2.95 3.02 -0.07
N GLU A 95 3.64 2.08 0.57
CA GLU A 95 4.99 2.30 1.08
C GLU A 95 5.90 1.11 0.83
N CYS A 96 7.12 1.41 0.36
CA CYS A 96 8.15 0.40 0.20
C CYS A 96 8.84 0.13 1.55
N MET A 97 8.68 -1.10 2.04
CA MET A 97 9.26 -1.52 3.32
C MET A 97 10.76 -1.82 3.20
N LYS A 98 11.17 -2.53 2.16
CA LYS A 98 12.58 -2.84 1.86
C LYS A 98 12.79 -3.26 0.43
N ILE A 99 13.91 -2.81 -0.14
CA ILE A 99 14.45 -3.31 -1.41
C ILE A 99 15.74 -4.06 -1.09
N LYS A 100 15.89 -5.27 -1.62
CA LYS A 100 17.07 -6.10 -1.42
C LYS A 100 17.55 -6.65 -2.78
N SER A 101 18.85 -6.59 -3.04
CA SER A 101 19.48 -7.31 -4.15
C SER A 101 19.53 -8.80 -3.82
N VAL A 102 19.18 -9.63 -4.78
CA VAL A 102 19.22 -11.10 -4.69
C VAL A 102 20.04 -11.63 -5.87
N GLN A 103 21.01 -12.45 -5.57
CA GLN A 103 21.94 -12.99 -6.55
C GLN A 103 21.74 -14.49 -6.73
N LYS A 104 21.81 -14.95 -7.98
CA LYS A 104 21.89 -16.36 -8.34
C LYS A 104 23.22 -16.62 -9.01
N GLN A 105 24.00 -17.58 -8.50
CA GLN A 105 25.24 -18.02 -9.11
C GLN A 105 24.95 -18.80 -10.41
N THR A 106 25.60 -18.40 -11.50
CA THR A 106 25.56 -19.09 -12.79
C THR A 106 26.98 -19.43 -13.22
N LYS A 107 27.17 -20.27 -14.28
CA LYS A 107 28.48 -20.59 -14.82
C LYS A 107 29.28 -19.35 -15.27
N ALA A 108 28.59 -18.33 -15.75
CA ALA A 108 29.19 -17.07 -16.23
C ALA A 108 29.30 -15.97 -15.17
N GLY A 109 28.99 -16.26 -13.88
CA GLY A 109 29.02 -15.29 -12.78
C GLY A 109 27.68 -15.12 -12.05
N GLN A 110 27.55 -14.06 -11.28
CA GLN A 110 26.37 -13.80 -10.45
C GLN A 110 25.33 -12.99 -11.24
N ARG A 111 24.11 -13.51 -11.30
CA ARG A 111 22.97 -12.80 -11.87
C ARG A 111 22.19 -12.09 -10.77
N THR A 112 22.27 -10.76 -10.72
CA THR A 112 21.59 -9.93 -9.74
C THR A 112 20.17 -9.60 -10.18
N ARG A 113 19.20 -9.65 -9.23
CA ARG A 113 17.84 -9.15 -9.33
C ARG A 113 17.50 -8.37 -8.06
N PHE A 114 16.49 -7.53 -8.15
CA PHE A 114 16.01 -6.75 -7.02
C PHE A 114 14.67 -7.29 -6.53
N LYS A 115 14.57 -7.47 -5.23
CA LYS A 115 13.33 -7.86 -4.54
C LYS A 115 12.81 -6.65 -3.80
N ALA A 116 11.60 -6.20 -4.14
CA ALA A 116 10.88 -5.16 -3.42
C ALA A 116 9.79 -5.81 -2.55
N VAL A 117 9.64 -5.30 -1.34
CA VAL A 117 8.54 -5.63 -0.41
C VAL A 117 7.76 -4.35 -0.17
N VAL A 118 6.48 -4.35 -0.51
CA VAL A 118 5.60 -3.19 -0.42
C VAL A 118 4.39 -3.53 0.45
N ALA A 119 3.97 -2.56 1.23
CA ALA A 119 2.73 -2.59 1.98
C ALA A 119 1.77 -1.53 1.44
N VAL A 120 0.48 -1.87 1.41
CA VAL A 120 -0.61 -1.01 0.96
C VAL A 120 -1.71 -1.04 1.99
N GLY A 121 -2.32 0.10 2.30
CA GLY A 121 -3.44 0.18 3.24
C GLY A 121 -4.27 1.46 3.09
N ASN A 122 -5.49 1.43 3.60
CA ASN A 122 -6.42 2.55 3.51
C ASN A 122 -6.54 3.37 4.81
N GLY A 123 -5.84 2.98 5.88
CA GLY A 123 -5.99 3.60 7.20
C GLY A 123 -7.31 3.25 7.91
N ASP A 124 -8.15 2.39 7.32
CA ASP A 124 -9.48 2.08 7.82
C ASP A 124 -9.79 0.57 7.76
N GLY A 125 -8.89 -0.24 8.30
CA GLY A 125 -9.12 -1.67 8.49
C GLY A 125 -8.77 -2.56 7.29
N HIS A 126 -8.05 -2.07 6.29
CA HIS A 126 -7.57 -2.91 5.18
C HIS A 126 -6.07 -2.78 5.01
N ILE A 127 -5.41 -3.91 4.81
CA ILE A 127 -3.97 -3.97 4.54
C ILE A 127 -3.66 -5.04 3.51
N GLY A 128 -2.68 -4.75 2.65
CA GLY A 128 -2.12 -5.69 1.71
C GLY A 128 -0.60 -5.68 1.77
N VAL A 129 0.01 -6.84 1.61
CA VAL A 129 1.46 -7.00 1.53
C VAL A 129 1.81 -7.77 0.28
N GLY A 130 2.74 -7.22 -0.50
CA GLY A 130 3.23 -7.84 -1.72
C GLY A 130 4.75 -7.82 -1.82
N SER A 131 5.30 -8.82 -2.50
CA SER A 131 6.72 -8.84 -2.86
C SER A 131 6.89 -9.30 -4.30
N LYS A 132 7.84 -8.68 -5.02
CA LYS A 132 8.15 -9.01 -6.41
C LYS A 132 9.65 -8.96 -6.67
N LEU A 133 10.09 -9.85 -7.54
CA LEU A 133 11.47 -9.92 -8.05
C LEU A 133 11.49 -9.43 -9.50
N ALA A 134 12.40 -8.50 -9.82
CA ALA A 134 12.62 -8.05 -11.19
C ALA A 134 14.10 -7.71 -11.44
N LYS A 135 14.46 -7.47 -12.70
CA LYS A 135 15.81 -7.03 -13.07
C LYS A 135 16.08 -5.59 -12.64
N GLU A 136 15.06 -4.74 -12.72
CA GLU A 136 15.09 -3.33 -12.37
C GLU A 136 14.28 -3.05 -11.10
N VAL A 137 14.71 -2.09 -10.29
CA VAL A 137 14.07 -1.71 -9.04
C VAL A 137 12.67 -1.16 -9.28
N GLN A 138 12.48 -0.30 -10.31
CA GLN A 138 11.18 0.30 -10.60
C GLN A 138 10.14 -0.75 -10.98
N VAL A 139 10.52 -1.72 -11.83
CA VAL A 139 9.64 -2.83 -12.23
C VAL A 139 9.31 -3.73 -11.02
N ALA A 140 10.29 -3.96 -10.13
CA ALA A 140 10.06 -4.72 -8.90
C ALA A 140 9.06 -4.00 -7.98
N MET A 141 9.18 -2.68 -7.79
CA MET A 141 8.26 -1.89 -6.97
C MET A 141 6.83 -1.88 -7.54
N LYS A 142 6.65 -1.54 -8.82
CA LYS A 142 5.33 -1.57 -9.48
C LYS A 142 4.67 -2.94 -9.36
N GLY A 143 5.44 -4.01 -9.61
CA GLY A 143 4.91 -5.38 -9.49
C GLY A 143 4.62 -5.80 -8.04
N ALA A 144 5.35 -5.27 -7.05
CA ALA A 144 5.08 -5.53 -5.64
C ALA A 144 3.81 -4.80 -5.15
N VAL A 145 3.54 -3.57 -5.64
CA VAL A 145 2.28 -2.85 -5.39
C VAL A 145 1.09 -3.65 -5.92
N ILE A 146 1.16 -4.12 -7.16
CA ILE A 146 0.12 -4.98 -7.75
C ILE A 146 -0.12 -6.23 -6.89
N ALA A 147 0.96 -6.91 -6.48
CA ALA A 147 0.86 -8.08 -5.62
C ALA A 147 0.28 -7.74 -4.23
N ALA A 148 0.58 -6.57 -3.69
CA ALA A 148 0.02 -6.11 -2.42
C ALA A 148 -1.49 -5.82 -2.53
N LYS A 149 -1.94 -5.19 -3.63
CA LYS A 149 -3.36 -4.94 -3.90
C LYS A 149 -4.16 -6.24 -4.06
N LEU A 150 -3.59 -7.26 -4.69
CA LEU A 150 -4.23 -8.58 -4.82
C LEU A 150 -4.32 -9.33 -3.48
N ASN A 151 -3.44 -9.04 -2.54
CA ASN A 151 -3.38 -9.65 -1.22
C ASN A 151 -3.98 -8.75 -0.11
N ILE A 152 -4.97 -7.94 -0.44
CA ILE A 152 -5.64 -7.12 0.58
C ILE A 152 -6.52 -8.01 1.45
N ILE A 153 -6.42 -7.78 2.78
CA ILE A 153 -7.21 -8.45 3.81
C ILE A 153 -7.91 -7.42 4.69
N PRO A 154 -9.08 -7.74 5.23
CA PRO A 154 -9.71 -6.96 6.28
C PRO A 154 -9.03 -7.24 7.62
N VAL A 155 -8.94 -6.21 8.46
CA VAL A 155 -8.39 -6.27 9.83
C VAL A 155 -9.49 -5.94 10.81
N ARG A 156 -9.73 -6.83 11.78
CA ARG A 156 -10.71 -6.62 12.82
C ARG A 156 -10.12 -5.73 13.91
N ARG A 157 -10.59 -4.50 13.97
CA ARG A 157 -10.30 -3.57 15.06
C ARG A 157 -11.26 -3.79 16.22
N GLY A 158 -10.86 -3.40 17.41
CA GLY A 158 -11.65 -3.56 18.62
C GLY A 158 -11.32 -2.49 19.66
N TYR A 159 -11.77 -2.76 20.88
CA TYR A 159 -11.60 -1.88 22.03
C TYR A 159 -10.82 -2.59 23.12
N TRP A 160 -10.08 -1.83 23.91
CA TRP A 160 -9.53 -2.29 25.18
C TRP A 160 -10.46 -1.82 26.28
N GLY A 161 -11.22 -2.74 26.89
CA GLY A 161 -12.19 -2.41 27.95
C GLY A 161 -13.48 -1.78 27.41
N GLY A 162 -13.75 -0.53 27.72
CA GLY A 162 -14.99 0.16 27.36
C GLY A 162 -15.13 0.41 25.86
N LYS A 163 -16.33 0.17 25.29
CA LYS A 163 -16.66 0.38 23.88
C LYS A 163 -17.07 1.83 23.58
N ILE A 164 -16.23 2.78 23.93
CA ILE A 164 -16.53 4.23 23.73
C ILE A 164 -15.69 4.79 22.58
N GLY A 165 -16.35 5.38 21.57
CA GLY A 165 -15.73 6.02 20.41
C GLY A 165 -15.40 5.02 19.29
N LYS A 166 -14.39 5.35 18.47
CA LYS A 166 -13.93 4.48 17.36
C LYS A 166 -13.05 3.35 17.89
N PRO A 167 -13.07 2.16 17.25
CA PRO A 167 -12.18 1.06 17.61
C PRO A 167 -10.72 1.46 17.35
N HIS A 168 -9.91 1.45 18.41
CA HIS A 168 -8.54 1.97 18.40
C HIS A 168 -7.45 0.89 18.43
N THR A 169 -7.81 -0.36 18.78
CA THR A 169 -6.87 -1.47 18.93
C THR A 169 -7.36 -2.74 18.24
N LEU A 170 -6.75 -3.88 18.48
CA LEU A 170 -7.23 -5.19 18.02
C LEU A 170 -8.25 -5.77 19.01
N ALA A 171 -9.20 -6.57 18.51
CA ALA A 171 -10.22 -7.22 19.34
C ALA A 171 -9.63 -8.26 20.29
N THR A 172 -8.58 -8.98 19.87
CA THR A 172 -7.95 -10.06 20.63
C THR A 172 -6.43 -10.04 20.47
N LYS A 173 -5.70 -10.66 21.40
CA LYS A 173 -4.27 -10.91 21.21
C LYS A 173 -4.06 -11.95 20.10
N VAL A 174 -3.17 -11.66 19.18
CA VAL A 174 -2.88 -12.53 18.04
C VAL A 174 -1.39 -12.74 17.87
N THR A 175 -1.03 -13.92 17.34
CA THR A 175 0.36 -14.26 17.05
C THR A 175 0.49 -14.69 15.61
N GLY A 176 1.34 -13.98 14.84
CA GLY A 176 1.70 -14.33 13.48
C GLY A 176 3.09 -14.97 13.41
N LYS A 177 3.29 -15.81 12.40
CA LYS A 177 4.56 -16.50 12.15
C LYS A 177 4.89 -16.51 10.67
N CYS A 178 6.14 -16.21 10.35
CA CYS A 178 6.68 -16.44 9.02
C CYS A 178 8.14 -16.85 9.11
N GLY A 179 8.45 -18.07 8.67
CA GLY A 179 9.77 -18.67 8.90
C GLY A 179 10.09 -18.80 10.39
N SER A 180 11.26 -18.32 10.82
CA SER A 180 11.66 -18.29 12.24
C SER A 180 11.06 -17.10 13.00
N VAL A 181 10.58 -16.07 12.29
CA VAL A 181 10.03 -14.87 12.93
C VAL A 181 8.65 -15.16 13.50
N ARG A 182 8.46 -14.78 14.75
CA ARG A 182 7.17 -14.79 15.44
C ARG A 182 6.90 -13.37 15.93
N LEU A 183 5.69 -12.88 15.68
CA LEU A 183 5.22 -11.60 16.21
C LEU A 183 3.94 -11.81 16.98
N ARG A 184 3.88 -11.29 18.18
CA ARG A 184 2.69 -11.27 19.03
C ARG A 184 2.20 -9.83 19.14
N LEU A 185 0.93 -9.61 18.84
CA LEU A 185 0.25 -8.34 19.00
C LEU A 185 -0.74 -8.46 20.17
N VAL A 186 -0.68 -7.49 21.08
CA VAL A 186 -1.51 -7.45 22.29
C VAL A 186 -2.25 -6.11 22.33
N PRO A 187 -3.59 -6.11 22.51
CA PRO A 187 -4.36 -4.89 22.66
C PRO A 187 -3.83 -4.02 23.80
N ALA A 188 -3.88 -2.70 23.61
CA ALA A 188 -3.42 -1.71 24.58
C ALA A 188 -4.51 -0.69 24.90
N PRO A 189 -4.48 -0.04 26.09
CA PRO A 189 -5.39 1.02 26.45
C PRO A 189 -5.23 2.24 25.52
N LYS A 190 -6.27 3.04 25.41
CA LYS A 190 -6.30 4.23 24.57
C LYS A 190 -5.21 5.24 25.01
N GLY A 191 -4.47 5.78 24.02
CA GLY A 191 -3.39 6.72 24.26
C GLY A 191 -2.00 6.09 24.43
N THR A 192 -1.88 4.75 24.43
CA THR A 192 -0.58 4.05 24.51
C THR A 192 0.25 4.25 23.23
N GLY A 193 -0.40 4.41 22.09
CA GLY A 193 0.26 4.41 20.79
C GLY A 193 0.76 3.03 20.35
N ILE A 194 1.43 2.98 19.20
CA ILE A 194 1.98 1.72 18.67
C ILE A 194 3.38 1.49 19.24
N VAL A 195 3.51 0.54 20.15
CA VAL A 195 4.78 0.13 20.75
C VAL A 195 5.36 -1.03 19.95
N GLY A 196 6.46 -0.77 19.25
CA GLY A 196 7.10 -1.81 18.43
C GLY A 196 8.14 -1.28 17.45
N ALA A 197 8.66 -2.17 16.63
CA ALA A 197 9.64 -1.87 15.60
C ALA A 197 9.07 -0.92 14.52
N PRO A 198 9.91 -0.14 13.80
CA PRO A 198 9.44 0.78 12.75
C PRO A 198 8.54 0.13 11.68
N PRO A 199 8.81 -1.09 11.16
CA PRO A 199 7.92 -1.74 10.21
C PRO A 199 6.54 -2.05 10.81
N THR A 200 6.49 -2.44 12.09
CA THR A 200 5.24 -2.69 12.80
C THR A 200 4.40 -1.42 12.91
N LYS A 201 5.02 -0.29 13.26
CA LYS A 201 4.36 1.02 13.33
C LYS A 201 3.72 1.42 12.01
N LYS A 202 4.46 1.27 10.90
CA LYS A 202 3.98 1.59 9.56
C LYS A 202 2.78 0.72 9.14
N LEU A 203 2.91 -0.61 9.30
CA LEU A 203 1.86 -1.55 8.90
C LEU A 203 0.59 -1.38 9.72
N LEU A 204 0.71 -1.19 11.03
CA LEU A 204 -0.45 -0.98 11.90
C LEU A 204 -1.13 0.37 11.63
N GLY A 205 -0.35 1.42 11.33
CA GLY A 205 -0.88 2.70 10.88
C GLY A 205 -1.68 2.60 9.57
N PHE A 206 -1.26 1.71 8.64
CA PHE A 206 -2.04 1.43 7.43
C PHE A 206 -3.37 0.71 7.68
N CYS A 207 -3.47 -0.01 8.80
CA CYS A 207 -4.73 -0.63 9.22
C CYS A 207 -5.64 0.31 10.01
N GLY A 208 -5.15 1.48 10.41
CA GLY A 208 -5.86 2.38 11.31
C GLY A 208 -5.94 1.85 12.75
N VAL A 209 -4.92 1.10 13.19
CA VAL A 209 -4.74 0.71 14.58
C VAL A 209 -3.87 1.76 15.25
N GLU A 210 -4.33 2.30 16.38
CA GLU A 210 -3.68 3.40 17.09
C GLU A 210 -2.89 2.92 18.31
N ASP A 211 -3.43 1.94 19.07
CA ASP A 211 -2.88 1.52 20.35
C ASP A 211 -2.62 0.02 20.37
N ILE A 212 -1.36 -0.39 20.49
CA ILE A 212 -0.99 -1.81 20.53
C ILE A 212 0.39 -2.03 21.13
N PHE A 213 0.55 -3.15 21.86
CA PHE A 213 1.86 -3.68 22.23
C PHE A 213 2.29 -4.78 21.26
N SER A 214 3.56 -4.79 20.88
CA SER A 214 4.11 -5.85 20.05
C SER A 214 5.32 -6.50 20.70
N GLN A 215 5.40 -7.85 20.58
CA GLN A 215 6.54 -8.64 20.97
C GLN A 215 7.01 -9.45 19.77
N SER A 216 8.28 -9.37 19.45
CA SER A 216 8.88 -10.11 18.34
C SER A 216 9.95 -11.08 18.83
N SER A 217 10.08 -12.23 18.17
CA SER A 217 11.13 -13.21 18.42
C SER A 217 11.60 -13.89 17.13
N GLY A 218 12.78 -14.49 17.18
CA GLY A 218 13.41 -15.12 16.03
C GLY A 218 14.30 -14.14 15.25
N SER A 219 14.61 -14.46 13.99
CA SER A 219 15.47 -13.66 13.11
C SER A 219 14.71 -12.47 12.52
N THR A 220 14.52 -11.42 13.31
CA THR A 220 13.75 -10.22 12.97
C THR A 220 14.44 -9.33 11.91
N ASP A 221 15.72 -9.52 11.67
CA ASP A 221 16.47 -8.82 10.61
C ASP A 221 15.95 -9.15 9.21
N THR A 222 15.32 -10.32 9.04
CA THR A 222 14.69 -10.69 7.78
C THR A 222 13.39 -9.92 7.57
N MET A 223 13.52 -8.68 7.05
CA MET A 223 12.41 -7.74 6.92
C MET A 223 11.18 -8.33 6.22
N GLU A 224 11.37 -9.11 5.15
CA GLU A 224 10.25 -9.75 4.45
C GLU A 224 9.47 -10.71 5.34
N ASN A 225 10.18 -11.57 6.09
CA ASN A 225 9.53 -12.51 7.01
C ASN A 225 8.86 -11.76 8.15
N PHE A 226 9.48 -10.66 8.62
CA PHE A 226 8.90 -9.82 9.67
C PHE A 226 7.59 -9.19 9.22
N VAL A 227 7.56 -8.56 8.03
CA VAL A 227 6.36 -7.96 7.43
C VAL A 227 5.27 -9.01 7.20
N ARG A 228 5.64 -10.20 6.69
CA ARG A 228 4.69 -11.31 6.51
C ARG A 228 4.17 -11.88 7.82
N ALA A 229 4.97 -11.87 8.89
CA ALA A 229 4.52 -12.30 10.21
C ALA A 229 3.49 -11.31 10.80
N ILE A 230 3.67 -10.00 10.58
CA ILE A 230 2.67 -8.99 10.95
C ILE A 230 1.37 -9.22 10.16
N TYR A 231 1.49 -9.41 8.85
CA TYR A 231 0.34 -9.67 7.97
C TYR A 231 -0.42 -10.95 8.39
N ASP A 232 0.28 -12.03 8.73
CA ASP A 232 -0.32 -13.28 9.23
C ASP A 232 -1.03 -13.07 10.58
N ALA A 233 -0.46 -12.25 11.48
CA ALA A 233 -1.11 -11.90 12.74
C ALA A 233 -2.43 -11.14 12.49
N LEU A 234 -2.41 -10.14 11.61
CA LEU A 234 -3.58 -9.34 11.25
C LEU A 234 -4.66 -10.19 10.55
N TYR A 235 -4.25 -11.09 9.67
CA TYR A 235 -5.16 -12.04 9.02
C TYR A 235 -5.85 -12.97 10.03
N LYS A 236 -5.14 -13.44 11.07
CA LYS A 236 -5.70 -14.25 12.14
C LYS A 236 -6.67 -13.48 13.02
N SER A 237 -6.51 -12.17 13.17
CA SER A 237 -7.44 -11.34 13.96
C SER A 237 -8.86 -11.38 13.40
N TYR A 238 -9.01 -11.43 12.08
CA TYR A 238 -10.32 -11.52 11.41
C TYR A 238 -10.93 -12.92 11.51
N LYS A 239 -10.09 -13.97 11.55
CA LYS A 239 -10.55 -15.36 11.61
C LYS A 239 -11.03 -15.81 13.00
N TYR A 240 -10.69 -15.07 14.04
CA TYR A 240 -11.00 -15.47 15.41
C TYR A 240 -12.46 -15.16 15.74
N LEU A 241 -13.25 -16.23 15.98
CA LEU A 241 -14.65 -16.09 16.38
C LEU A 241 -14.74 -15.67 17.85
N THR A 242 -15.45 -14.59 18.11
CA THR A 242 -15.75 -14.09 19.45
C THR A 242 -17.26 -14.15 19.72
N PRO A 243 -17.73 -14.12 20.98
CA PRO A 243 -19.15 -14.16 21.33
C PRO A 243 -19.99 -13.11 20.62
N ASP A 244 -19.43 -11.94 20.33
CA ASP A 244 -20.10 -10.85 19.59
C ASP A 244 -20.57 -11.24 18.17
N LEU A 245 -19.99 -12.31 17.60
CA LEU A 245 -20.27 -12.78 16.25
C LEU A 245 -21.10 -14.07 16.21
N TRP A 246 -21.54 -14.60 17.35
CA TRP A 246 -22.27 -15.88 17.38
C TRP A 246 -23.66 -15.82 16.71
N ASN A 247 -24.30 -14.66 16.72
CA ASN A 247 -25.65 -14.49 16.17
C ASN A 247 -25.68 -14.15 14.68
N VAL A 248 -24.55 -14.18 13.97
CA VAL A 248 -24.49 -13.94 12.53
C VAL A 248 -24.71 -15.27 11.80
N GLY A 249 -25.94 -15.66 11.64
CA GLY A 249 -26.33 -16.99 11.15
C GLY A 249 -26.96 -17.04 9.76
N ASP A 250 -26.96 -15.99 9.00
CA ASP A 250 -27.56 -15.99 7.65
C ASP A 250 -26.75 -16.84 6.67
N ILE A 251 -27.44 -17.76 5.99
CA ILE A 251 -26.86 -18.55 4.91
C ILE A 251 -26.52 -17.59 3.77
N ARG A 252 -25.23 -17.53 3.42
CA ARG A 252 -24.73 -16.64 2.37
C ARG A 252 -25.10 -17.21 1.00
N GLU A 253 -25.87 -16.46 0.24
CA GLU A 253 -26.13 -16.80 -1.15
C GLU A 253 -24.88 -16.59 -2.01
N ASN A 254 -24.74 -17.40 -3.06
CA ASN A 254 -23.65 -17.23 -4.01
C ASN A 254 -23.97 -16.06 -4.95
N VAL A 255 -23.26 -14.95 -4.81
CA VAL A 255 -23.46 -13.74 -5.63
C VAL A 255 -23.40 -14.02 -7.14
N PHE A 256 -22.55 -14.95 -7.55
CA PHE A 256 -22.45 -15.31 -8.97
C PHE A 256 -23.70 -16.04 -9.47
N ALA A 257 -24.39 -16.80 -8.61
CA ALA A 257 -25.63 -17.47 -8.97
C ALA A 257 -26.79 -16.46 -9.08
N SER A 258 -26.93 -15.55 -8.10
CA SER A 258 -27.97 -14.52 -8.10
C SER A 258 -27.82 -13.50 -9.24
N CYS A 259 -26.59 -13.22 -9.67
CA CYS A 259 -26.30 -12.27 -10.74
C CYS A 259 -25.98 -12.93 -12.10
N ASN A 260 -26.27 -14.22 -12.27
CA ASN A 260 -25.89 -14.97 -13.47
C ASN A 260 -26.48 -14.37 -14.77
N ASP A 261 -27.74 -13.94 -14.76
CA ASP A 261 -28.39 -13.38 -15.95
C ASP A 261 -27.79 -12.02 -16.34
N LYS A 262 -27.41 -11.21 -15.37
CA LYS A 262 -26.68 -9.95 -15.60
C LYS A 262 -25.29 -10.21 -16.18
N LEU A 263 -24.59 -11.24 -15.72
CA LEU A 263 -23.28 -11.64 -16.25
C LEU A 263 -23.35 -12.14 -17.70
N LYS A 264 -24.42 -12.85 -18.10
CA LYS A 264 -24.63 -13.29 -19.48
C LYS A 264 -24.92 -12.14 -20.45
N THR A 265 -25.59 -11.09 -19.99
CA THR A 265 -25.93 -9.91 -20.79
C THR A 265 -24.81 -8.88 -20.87
N TYR A 266 -23.77 -8.99 -20.05
CA TYR A 266 -22.66 -8.06 -20.03
C TYR A 266 -21.82 -8.12 -21.31
N LYS A 267 -21.84 -7.02 -22.07
CA LYS A 267 -21.07 -6.85 -23.31
C LYS A 267 -20.08 -5.70 -23.16
N ASP A 268 -18.93 -5.94 -22.55
CA ASP A 268 -17.82 -4.99 -22.54
C ASP A 268 -16.75 -5.53 -23.50
N THR A 269 -16.86 -5.17 -24.77
CA THR A 269 -15.85 -5.53 -25.77
C THR A 269 -14.67 -4.58 -25.64
N PRO A 270 -13.44 -5.08 -25.40
CA PRO A 270 -12.26 -4.24 -25.51
C PRO A 270 -12.20 -3.69 -26.96
N PRO A 271 -11.73 -2.44 -27.16
CA PRO A 271 -11.54 -1.92 -28.50
C PRO A 271 -10.60 -2.88 -29.25
N GLU A 272 -11.03 -3.32 -30.42
CA GLU A 272 -10.21 -4.15 -31.29
C GLU A 272 -8.83 -3.48 -31.46
N LYS A 273 -7.77 -4.20 -31.14
CA LYS A 273 -6.42 -3.75 -31.44
C LYS A 273 -6.36 -3.61 -32.95
N LYS A 274 -6.42 -2.38 -33.46
CA LYS A 274 -6.07 -2.11 -34.85
C LYS A 274 -4.64 -2.58 -35.03
N THR A 275 -4.48 -3.76 -35.61
CA THR A 275 -3.22 -4.25 -36.16
C THR A 275 -2.83 -3.29 -37.27
N GLN A 276 -1.89 -2.39 -37.00
CA GLN A 276 -1.12 -1.62 -37.99
C GLN A 276 0.11 -2.43 -38.38
#